data_61ca892d92e9174c0d1f475eb395ca99
#
_entry.id   61ca892d92e9174c0d1f475eb395ca99
#
_cell.length_a   1.000
_cell.length_b   1.000
_cell.length_c   1.000
_cell.angle_alpha   90.00
_cell.angle_beta   90.00
_cell.angle_gamma   90.00
#
_symmetry.space_group_name_H-M   'P 1'
#
loop_
_entity.id
_entity.type
_entity.pdbx_description
1 polymer ?
#
loop_
_entity_poly.entity_id
_entity_poly.type
_entity_poly.pdbx_seq_one_letter_code
_entity_poly.pdbx_strand_id
1 'polypeptide(L)'
;MENIEQLLAKNHLFSNQRQASIYTALLKNGPLGAEKLKEITGLHRETIQRELKKMSSSGTINIKQHGRNKKAYPVPISLLQEKIDKEYDSFNLLLKPLLEVQAGQKMPKIDIYTGSHKFGLLQIRLIKLQPPGNDIRVISTQPKSWIESMIESRKLSQFENLRIKKEINFLLSCFSQYRGQVEFNNKEYFAHQPERLKRKYRYVETELNSPLQIQVWFGHVLISIFDSYPSIHILIEDSRIVAAMKAYFEILWRGNK
;
A
#
# COMPACT_ATOMS: atom_id res chain seq x y z
N MET A 1 -15.15 15.60 -24.99
CA MET A 1 -15.52 16.13 -23.64
C MET A 1 -16.44 15.13 -22.99
N GLU A 2 -16.09 14.58 -21.82
CA GLU A 2 -17.02 13.73 -21.07
C GLU A 2 -18.27 14.52 -20.70
N ASN A 3 -19.43 13.90 -20.88
CA ASN A 3 -20.70 14.53 -20.58
C ASN A 3 -20.79 14.77 -19.05
N ILE A 4 -21.13 16.00 -18.63
CA ILE A 4 -21.28 16.38 -17.20
C ILE A 4 -22.17 15.39 -16.45
N GLU A 5 -23.23 14.87 -17.07
CA GLU A 5 -24.13 13.87 -16.46
C GLU A 5 -23.41 12.55 -16.14
N GLN A 6 -22.48 12.10 -17.01
CA GLN A 6 -21.67 10.90 -16.77
C GLN A 6 -20.66 11.13 -15.64
N LEU A 7 -20.04 12.31 -15.58
CA LEU A 7 -19.14 12.68 -14.49
C LEU A 7 -19.85 12.71 -13.14
N LEU A 8 -21.04 13.31 -13.08
CA LEU A 8 -21.86 13.36 -11.86
C LEU A 8 -22.31 11.97 -11.40
N ALA A 9 -22.63 11.08 -12.32
CA ALA A 9 -23.00 9.70 -11.98
C ALA A 9 -21.80 8.85 -11.51
N LYS A 10 -20.62 9.05 -12.11
CA LYS A 10 -19.38 8.33 -11.72
C LYS A 10 -18.88 8.73 -10.33
N ASN A 11 -19.07 9.97 -9.92
CA ASN A 11 -18.57 10.49 -8.64
C ASN A 11 -19.50 10.23 -7.43
N HIS A 12 -20.47 9.30 -7.57
CA HIS A 12 -21.39 8.91 -6.50
C HIS A 12 -22.22 10.05 -5.88
N LEU A 13 -22.15 11.26 -6.46
CA LEU A 13 -22.98 12.38 -6.02
C LEU A 13 -24.48 12.09 -6.22
N PHE A 14 -24.77 11.31 -7.24
CA PHE A 14 -26.11 10.79 -7.54
C PHE A 14 -26.07 9.26 -7.65
N SER A 15 -27.11 8.60 -7.16
CA SER A 15 -27.19 7.13 -7.15
C SER A 15 -27.25 6.48 -8.53
N ASN A 16 -27.58 7.27 -9.56
CA ASN A 16 -27.70 6.81 -10.96
C ASN A 16 -27.71 7.96 -11.95
N GLN A 17 -27.50 7.65 -13.22
CA GLN A 17 -27.48 8.62 -14.32
C GLN A 17 -28.80 9.42 -14.49
N ARG A 18 -29.94 8.81 -14.11
CA ARG A 18 -31.25 9.50 -14.21
C ARG A 18 -31.33 10.69 -13.25
N GLN A 19 -30.80 10.53 -12.03
CA GLN A 19 -30.69 11.62 -11.05
C GLN A 19 -29.76 12.72 -11.53
N ALA A 20 -28.62 12.35 -12.12
CA ALA A 20 -27.69 13.30 -12.73
C ALA A 20 -28.34 14.11 -13.84
N SER A 21 -29.09 13.46 -14.75
CA SER A 21 -29.86 14.15 -15.84
C SER A 21 -30.95 15.09 -15.30
N ILE A 22 -31.70 14.64 -14.28
CA ILE A 22 -32.73 15.49 -13.64
C ILE A 22 -32.07 16.71 -12.99
N TYR A 23 -30.98 16.52 -12.26
CA TYR A 23 -30.29 17.63 -11.58
C TYR A 23 -29.69 18.62 -12.58
N THR A 24 -29.07 18.12 -13.64
CA THR A 24 -28.53 18.96 -14.73
C THR A 24 -29.64 19.77 -15.41
N ALA A 25 -30.81 19.16 -15.66
CA ALA A 25 -31.95 19.85 -16.21
C ALA A 25 -32.43 20.98 -15.29
N LEU A 26 -32.47 20.73 -13.98
CA LEU A 26 -32.85 21.74 -12.97
C LEU A 26 -31.83 22.88 -12.87
N LEU A 27 -30.52 22.57 -12.97
CA LEU A 27 -29.48 23.61 -12.97
C LEU A 27 -29.56 24.52 -14.18
N LYS A 28 -29.83 23.95 -15.37
CA LYS A 28 -29.87 24.71 -16.63
C LYS A 28 -31.15 25.56 -16.78
N ASN A 29 -32.26 25.06 -16.28
CA ASN A 29 -33.56 25.65 -16.55
C ASN A 29 -34.29 26.23 -15.32
N GLY A 30 -33.63 26.14 -14.14
CA GLY A 30 -34.24 26.53 -12.87
C GLY A 30 -35.26 25.52 -12.34
N PRO A 31 -36.12 25.91 -11.40
CA PRO A 31 -37.09 25.05 -10.77
C PRO A 31 -38.16 24.54 -11.73
N LEU A 32 -38.28 23.21 -11.87
CA LEU A 32 -39.20 22.55 -12.82
C LEU A 32 -40.17 21.61 -12.11
N GLY A 33 -41.35 21.45 -12.70
CA GLY A 33 -42.30 20.38 -12.38
C GLY A 33 -42.03 19.10 -13.15
N ALA A 34 -42.67 18.00 -12.74
CA ALA A 34 -42.45 16.68 -13.33
C ALA A 34 -42.75 16.60 -14.84
N GLU A 35 -43.76 17.31 -15.34
CA GLU A 35 -44.09 17.33 -16.76
C GLU A 35 -42.97 17.97 -17.60
N LYS A 36 -42.42 19.11 -17.13
CA LYS A 36 -41.35 19.79 -17.84
C LYS A 36 -40.06 19.00 -17.80
N LEU A 37 -39.77 18.32 -16.66
CA LEU A 37 -38.66 17.39 -16.56
C LEU A 37 -38.79 16.20 -17.52
N LYS A 38 -40.00 15.67 -17.73
CA LYS A 38 -40.30 14.64 -18.74
C LYS A 38 -39.91 15.10 -20.15
N GLU A 39 -40.34 16.30 -20.53
CA GLU A 39 -39.99 16.87 -21.83
C GLU A 39 -38.50 17.02 -22.06
N ILE A 40 -37.78 17.48 -21.05
CA ILE A 40 -36.34 17.77 -21.15
C ILE A 40 -35.47 16.50 -21.06
N THR A 41 -35.82 15.56 -20.16
CA THR A 41 -34.98 14.39 -19.88
C THR A 41 -35.39 13.14 -20.66
N GLY A 42 -36.58 13.13 -21.28
CA GLY A 42 -37.15 11.94 -21.93
C GLY A 42 -37.57 10.81 -20.97
N LEU A 43 -37.46 11.02 -19.64
CA LEU A 43 -37.84 10.03 -18.66
C LEU A 43 -39.33 9.95 -18.43
N HIS A 44 -39.87 8.76 -18.16
CA HIS A 44 -41.25 8.58 -17.80
C HIS A 44 -41.61 9.32 -16.50
N ARG A 45 -42.82 9.87 -16.42
CA ARG A 45 -43.34 10.66 -15.28
C ARG A 45 -43.17 9.94 -13.93
N GLU A 46 -43.51 8.66 -13.88
CA GLU A 46 -43.39 7.85 -12.67
C GLU A 46 -41.92 7.70 -12.21
N THR A 47 -40.99 7.51 -13.17
CA THR A 47 -39.56 7.47 -12.91
C THR A 47 -39.10 8.81 -12.33
N ILE A 48 -39.50 9.93 -12.93
CA ILE A 48 -39.18 11.27 -12.42
C ILE A 48 -39.66 11.45 -10.98
N GLN A 49 -40.96 11.12 -10.71
CA GLN A 49 -41.50 11.26 -9.36
C GLN A 49 -40.74 10.42 -8.33
N ARG A 50 -40.38 9.16 -8.67
CA ARG A 50 -39.59 8.28 -7.82
C ARG A 50 -38.21 8.85 -7.56
N GLU A 51 -37.52 9.30 -8.61
CA GLU A 51 -36.15 9.85 -8.45
C GLU A 51 -36.17 11.20 -7.70
N LEU A 52 -37.14 12.09 -7.97
CA LEU A 52 -37.30 13.32 -7.20
C LEU A 52 -37.53 13.06 -5.70
N LYS A 53 -38.32 12.03 -5.35
CA LYS A 53 -38.48 11.64 -3.94
C LYS A 53 -37.16 11.21 -3.30
N LYS A 54 -36.36 10.38 -3.99
CA LYS A 54 -35.04 9.96 -3.53
C LYS A 54 -34.08 11.14 -3.41
N MET A 55 -34.01 12.00 -4.41
CA MET A 55 -33.13 13.18 -4.42
C MET A 55 -33.51 14.19 -3.34
N SER A 56 -34.81 14.32 -3.04
CA SER A 56 -35.29 15.15 -1.93
C SER A 56 -34.89 14.54 -0.58
N SER A 57 -35.00 13.23 -0.41
CA SER A 57 -34.54 12.52 0.83
C SER A 57 -33.06 12.58 1.00
N SER A 58 -32.26 12.56 -0.08
CA SER A 58 -30.79 12.73 -0.02
C SER A 58 -30.35 14.19 0.13
N GLY A 59 -31.30 15.16 0.04
CA GLY A 59 -31.01 16.59 0.17
C GLY A 59 -30.25 17.18 -1.03
N THR A 60 -30.36 16.56 -2.22
CA THR A 60 -29.78 17.12 -3.46
C THR A 60 -30.73 18.08 -4.16
N ILE A 61 -32.02 17.99 -3.87
CA ILE A 61 -33.07 18.93 -4.31
C ILE A 61 -34.02 19.24 -3.16
N ASN A 62 -34.76 20.37 -3.31
CA ASN A 62 -35.89 20.70 -2.47
C ASN A 62 -37.16 20.64 -3.32
N ILE A 63 -38.26 20.05 -2.78
CA ILE A 63 -39.58 20.06 -3.43
C ILE A 63 -40.43 21.06 -2.70
N LYS A 64 -40.93 22.07 -3.44
CA LYS A 64 -41.83 23.09 -2.89
C LYS A 64 -43.15 23.10 -3.64
N GLN A 65 -44.24 23.33 -2.92
CA GLN A 65 -45.58 23.56 -3.51
C GLN A 65 -45.59 24.93 -4.19
N HIS A 66 -46.06 24.97 -5.42
CA HIS A 66 -46.21 26.22 -6.16
C HIS A 66 -47.62 26.25 -6.79
N GLY A 67 -48.54 26.87 -6.12
CA GLY A 67 -49.96 26.78 -6.45
C GLY A 67 -50.47 25.33 -6.36
N ARG A 68 -51.11 24.82 -7.43
CA ARG A 68 -51.60 23.42 -7.51
C ARG A 68 -50.48 22.41 -7.86
N ASN A 69 -49.29 22.88 -8.25
CA ASN A 69 -48.22 22.03 -8.76
C ASN A 69 -47.04 22.00 -7.81
N LYS A 70 -46.31 20.88 -7.80
CA LYS A 70 -45.02 20.74 -7.11
C LYS A 70 -43.88 21.05 -8.07
N LYS A 71 -42.90 21.86 -7.63
CA LYS A 71 -41.63 22.10 -8.34
C LYS A 71 -40.44 21.61 -7.56
N ALA A 72 -39.48 21.02 -8.27
CA ALA A 72 -38.18 20.67 -7.74
C ALA A 72 -37.19 21.82 -7.93
N TYR A 73 -36.46 22.14 -6.89
CA TYR A 73 -35.45 23.18 -6.84
C TYR A 73 -34.07 22.48 -6.62
N PRO A 74 -33.08 22.70 -7.47
CA PRO A 74 -31.77 22.17 -7.22
C PRO A 74 -31.18 22.83 -5.98
N VAL A 75 -30.49 22.05 -5.13
CA VAL A 75 -29.66 22.61 -4.06
C VAL A 75 -28.42 23.21 -4.73
N PRO A 76 -27.98 24.43 -4.35
CA PRO A 76 -26.78 25.06 -4.90
C PRO A 76 -25.55 24.14 -4.78
N ILE A 77 -24.70 24.16 -5.81
CA ILE A 77 -23.49 23.30 -5.85
C ILE A 77 -22.59 23.56 -4.65
N SER A 78 -22.49 24.81 -4.18
CA SER A 78 -21.72 25.17 -2.98
C SER A 78 -22.21 24.46 -1.72
N LEU A 79 -23.53 24.32 -1.54
CA LEU A 79 -24.09 23.60 -0.40
C LEU A 79 -23.93 22.07 -0.53
N LEU A 80 -23.90 21.53 -1.74
CA LEU A 80 -23.56 20.13 -1.97
C LEU A 80 -22.09 19.87 -1.65
N GLN A 81 -21.20 20.80 -1.98
CA GLN A 81 -19.80 20.74 -1.63
C GLN A 81 -19.61 20.74 -0.12
N GLU A 82 -20.21 21.68 0.60
CA GLU A 82 -20.16 21.70 2.06
C GLU A 82 -20.64 20.39 2.70
N LYS A 83 -21.66 19.77 2.11
CA LYS A 83 -22.15 18.49 2.59
C LYS A 83 -21.12 17.38 2.41
N ILE A 84 -20.48 17.30 1.24
CA ILE A 84 -19.41 16.34 0.95
C ILE A 84 -18.23 16.56 1.89
N ASP A 85 -17.82 17.81 2.08
CA ASP A 85 -16.71 18.16 2.98
C ASP A 85 -17.00 17.73 4.42
N LYS A 86 -18.24 17.97 4.91
CA LYS A 86 -18.66 17.50 6.25
C LYS A 86 -18.71 15.98 6.36
N GLU A 87 -19.16 15.26 5.33
CA GLU A 87 -19.16 13.80 5.31
C GLU A 87 -17.71 13.25 5.30
N TYR A 88 -16.81 13.89 4.54
CA TYR A 88 -15.39 13.58 4.51
C TYR A 88 -14.70 13.80 5.86
N ASP A 89 -14.97 14.95 6.50
CA ASP A 89 -14.45 15.26 7.83
C ASP A 89 -14.97 14.26 8.88
N SER A 90 -16.25 13.92 8.82
CA SER A 90 -16.86 12.92 9.71
C SER A 90 -16.23 11.55 9.52
N PHE A 91 -15.95 11.14 8.28
CA PHE A 91 -15.25 9.92 7.96
C PHE A 91 -13.82 9.91 8.50
N ASN A 92 -13.09 11.02 8.32
CA ASN A 92 -11.73 11.18 8.85
C ASN A 92 -11.69 11.11 10.40
N LEU A 93 -12.70 11.65 11.07
CA LEU A 93 -12.83 11.52 12.53
C LEU A 93 -13.03 10.06 12.98
N LEU A 94 -13.69 9.24 12.16
CA LEU A 94 -13.90 7.82 12.43
C LEU A 94 -12.68 6.96 12.08
N LEU A 95 -11.84 7.38 11.12
CA LEU A 95 -10.67 6.61 10.69
C LEU A 95 -9.69 6.35 11.83
N LYS A 96 -9.40 7.35 12.65
CA LYS A 96 -8.45 7.21 13.75
C LYS A 96 -8.90 6.17 14.79
N PRO A 97 -10.14 6.21 15.34
CA PRO A 97 -10.65 5.15 16.22
C PRO A 97 -10.69 3.77 15.55
N LEU A 98 -11.05 3.69 14.25
CA LEU A 98 -11.06 2.42 13.53
C LEU A 98 -9.65 1.84 13.36
N LEU A 99 -8.66 2.68 13.08
CA LEU A 99 -7.26 2.27 13.03
C LEU A 99 -6.75 1.84 14.41
N GLU A 100 -7.19 2.49 15.51
CA GLU A 100 -6.87 2.08 16.88
C GLU A 100 -7.50 0.73 17.24
N VAL A 101 -8.75 0.47 16.84
CA VAL A 101 -9.41 -0.84 16.99
C VAL A 101 -8.67 -1.91 16.16
N GLN A 102 -8.28 -1.60 14.94
CA GLN A 102 -7.49 -2.50 14.10
C GLN A 102 -6.10 -2.75 14.71
N ALA A 103 -5.44 -1.73 15.26
CA ALA A 103 -4.16 -1.85 15.96
C ALA A 103 -4.27 -2.64 17.27
N GLY A 104 -5.44 -2.60 17.95
CA GLY A 104 -5.75 -3.41 19.12
C GLY A 104 -5.85 -4.91 18.80
N GLN A 105 -6.24 -5.28 17.60
CA GLN A 105 -6.06 -6.62 17.06
C GLN A 105 -4.62 -6.71 16.58
N LYS A 106 -3.74 -7.29 17.40
CA LYS A 106 -2.30 -7.50 17.11
C LYS A 106 -2.09 -8.48 15.94
N MET A 107 -2.72 -8.21 14.80
CA MET A 107 -2.47 -8.97 13.57
C MET A 107 -1.22 -8.47 12.89
N PRO A 108 -0.32 -9.36 12.46
CA PRO A 108 0.83 -8.98 11.66
C PRO A 108 0.39 -8.27 10.38
N LYS A 109 1.01 -7.16 10.07
CA LYS A 109 0.85 -6.57 8.72
C LYS A 109 1.75 -7.34 7.77
N ILE A 110 1.16 -7.87 6.69
CA ILE A 110 1.86 -8.67 5.70
C ILE A 110 1.64 -8.04 4.32
N ASP A 111 2.75 -7.68 3.67
CA ASP A 111 2.75 -7.18 2.30
C ASP A 111 3.54 -8.14 1.40
N ILE A 112 3.06 -8.38 0.18
CA ILE A 112 3.72 -9.26 -0.80
C ILE A 112 4.18 -8.44 -1.99
N TYR A 113 5.45 -8.61 -2.36
CA TYR A 113 6.09 -7.97 -3.50
C TYR A 113 6.64 -9.01 -4.46
N THR A 114 6.69 -8.70 -5.75
CA THR A 114 7.21 -9.63 -6.76
C THR A 114 8.21 -8.95 -7.68
N GLY A 115 9.29 -9.67 -8.02
CA GLY A 115 10.32 -9.28 -8.96
C GLY A 115 11.42 -8.36 -8.39
N SER A 116 12.58 -8.42 -9.02
CA SER A 116 13.82 -7.77 -8.55
C SER A 116 13.70 -6.25 -8.42
N HIS A 117 12.92 -5.59 -9.29
CA HIS A 117 12.75 -4.13 -9.19
C HIS A 117 12.08 -3.72 -7.87
N LYS A 118 10.95 -4.36 -7.52
CA LYS A 118 10.25 -4.09 -6.26
C LYS A 118 11.08 -4.52 -5.06
N PHE A 119 11.84 -5.62 -5.18
CA PHE A 119 12.78 -6.05 -4.16
C PHE A 119 13.83 -4.98 -3.87
N GLY A 120 14.49 -4.44 -4.90
CA GLY A 120 15.48 -3.37 -4.73
C GLY A 120 14.92 -2.12 -4.06
N LEU A 121 13.71 -1.68 -4.46
CA LEU A 121 13.03 -0.56 -3.80
C LEU A 121 12.70 -0.84 -2.33
N LEU A 122 12.29 -2.07 -2.03
CA LEU A 122 12.00 -2.51 -0.67
C LEU A 122 13.27 -2.50 0.20
N GLN A 123 14.40 -3.01 -0.31
CA GLN A 123 15.69 -2.95 0.38
C GLN A 123 16.11 -1.50 0.70
N ILE A 124 15.92 -0.57 -0.25
CA ILE A 124 16.17 0.86 -0.01
C ILE A 124 15.24 1.45 1.04
N ARG A 125 13.97 1.06 1.04
CA ARG A 125 13.01 1.49 2.08
C ARG A 125 13.46 0.98 3.46
N LEU A 126 13.76 -0.31 3.59
CA LEU A 126 14.14 -0.94 4.85
C LEU A 126 15.44 -0.36 5.41
N ILE A 127 16.48 -0.14 4.58
CA ILE A 127 17.73 0.46 5.04
C ILE A 127 17.54 1.91 5.52
N LYS A 128 16.61 2.66 4.93
CA LYS A 128 16.27 4.01 5.41
C LYS A 128 15.59 4.00 6.77
N LEU A 129 14.74 3.01 7.03
CA LEU A 129 14.04 2.82 8.32
C LEU A 129 14.95 2.25 9.41
N GLN A 130 16.02 1.54 9.03
CA GLN A 130 16.96 0.95 9.99
C GLN A 130 17.67 2.05 10.79
N PRO A 131 17.65 2.00 12.14
CA PRO A 131 18.40 2.94 12.96
C PRO A 131 19.92 2.79 12.73
N PRO A 132 20.70 3.88 12.83
CA PRO A 132 22.14 3.83 12.73
C PRO A 132 22.76 2.86 13.75
N GLY A 133 23.84 2.18 13.38
CA GLY A 133 24.55 1.24 14.25
C GLY A 133 23.86 -0.11 14.48
N ASN A 134 22.63 -0.31 14.01
CA ASN A 134 21.91 -1.57 14.17
C ASN A 134 22.33 -2.61 13.12
N ASP A 135 22.23 -3.88 13.51
CA ASP A 135 22.54 -5.01 12.62
C ASP A 135 21.36 -5.37 11.71
N ILE A 136 21.66 -5.72 10.48
CA ILE A 136 20.79 -6.51 9.62
C ILE A 136 21.21 -7.96 9.76
N ARG A 137 20.29 -8.83 10.19
CA ARG A 137 20.50 -10.25 10.37
C ARG A 137 19.93 -11.01 9.21
N VAL A 138 20.72 -11.86 8.59
CA VAL A 138 20.31 -12.59 7.39
C VAL A 138 20.59 -14.08 7.56
N ILE A 139 19.58 -14.89 7.29
CA ILE A 139 19.70 -16.32 7.11
C ILE A 139 19.51 -16.58 5.62
N SER A 140 20.54 -17.06 4.94
CA SER A 140 20.50 -17.25 3.50
C SER A 140 21.01 -18.60 3.08
N THR A 141 20.23 -19.23 2.23
CA THR A 141 20.61 -20.47 1.55
C THR A 141 21.17 -20.18 0.15
N GLN A 142 20.93 -18.97 -0.39
CA GLN A 142 21.37 -18.57 -1.73
C GLN A 142 21.85 -17.10 -1.76
N PRO A 143 23.06 -16.81 -1.24
CA PRO A 143 23.54 -15.43 -1.14
C PRO A 143 23.76 -14.75 -2.51
N LYS A 144 23.93 -15.52 -3.59
CA LYS A 144 24.08 -15.00 -4.96
C LYS A 144 22.79 -14.33 -5.45
N SER A 145 21.66 -14.94 -5.23
CA SER A 145 20.37 -14.48 -5.74
C SER A 145 19.99 -13.10 -5.20
N TRP A 146 20.36 -12.78 -3.96
CA TRP A 146 20.19 -11.45 -3.39
C TRP A 146 20.99 -10.40 -4.18
N ILE A 147 22.27 -10.67 -4.46
CA ILE A 147 23.15 -9.75 -5.19
C ILE A 147 22.63 -9.55 -6.62
N GLU A 148 22.30 -10.63 -7.32
CA GLU A 148 21.77 -10.58 -8.67
C GLU A 148 20.50 -9.72 -8.74
N SER A 149 19.57 -9.90 -7.82
CA SER A 149 18.35 -9.08 -7.73
C SER A 149 18.65 -7.61 -7.43
N MET A 150 19.65 -7.33 -6.59
CA MET A 150 20.07 -5.95 -6.30
C MET A 150 20.76 -5.28 -7.48
N ILE A 151 21.55 -6.03 -8.27
CA ILE A 151 22.17 -5.57 -9.52
C ILE A 151 21.09 -5.30 -10.58
N GLU A 152 20.21 -6.26 -10.82
CA GLU A 152 19.11 -6.15 -11.77
C GLU A 152 18.20 -4.94 -11.48
N SER A 153 17.90 -4.70 -10.20
CA SER A 153 17.14 -3.52 -9.78
C SER A 153 17.94 -2.21 -9.84
N ARG A 154 19.25 -2.25 -10.10
CA ARG A 154 20.20 -1.11 -10.07
C ARG A 154 20.22 -0.40 -8.69
N LYS A 155 20.05 -1.14 -7.60
CA LYS A 155 19.97 -0.59 -6.23
C LYS A 155 21.13 -0.98 -5.33
N LEU A 156 22.04 -1.86 -5.77
CA LEU A 156 23.14 -2.36 -4.94
C LEU A 156 24.01 -1.23 -4.38
N SER A 157 24.55 -0.36 -5.23
CA SER A 157 25.41 0.76 -4.81
C SER A 157 24.70 1.73 -3.88
N GLN A 158 23.42 2.05 -4.18
CA GLN A 158 22.61 2.93 -3.32
C GLN A 158 22.39 2.32 -1.94
N PHE A 159 22.12 1.03 -1.87
CA PHE A 159 21.94 0.28 -0.63
C PHE A 159 23.22 0.30 0.22
N GLU A 160 24.37 -0.07 -0.38
CA GLU A 160 25.65 -0.12 0.33
C GLU A 160 26.10 1.26 0.84
N ASN A 161 25.93 2.31 0.04
CA ASN A 161 26.22 3.68 0.46
C ASN A 161 25.37 4.10 1.67
N LEU A 162 24.09 3.77 1.70
CA LEU A 162 23.20 4.04 2.84
C LEU A 162 23.61 3.22 4.07
N ARG A 163 23.95 1.96 3.88
CA ARG A 163 24.39 1.05 4.94
C ARG A 163 25.67 1.56 5.60
N ILE A 164 26.67 1.92 4.80
CA ILE A 164 27.94 2.46 5.28
C ILE A 164 27.73 3.80 6.00
N LYS A 165 26.96 4.71 5.40
CA LYS A 165 26.66 6.03 6.00
C LYS A 165 25.98 5.92 7.37
N LYS A 166 25.13 4.90 7.56
CA LYS A 166 24.42 4.65 8.82
C LYS A 166 25.17 3.73 9.78
N GLU A 167 26.38 3.28 9.42
CA GLU A 167 27.18 2.35 10.21
C GLU A 167 26.45 1.04 10.56
N ILE A 168 25.64 0.54 9.64
CA ILE A 168 24.83 -0.66 9.83
C ILE A 168 25.68 -1.90 9.51
N ASN A 169 25.77 -2.83 10.46
CA ASN A 169 26.42 -4.11 10.23
C ASN A 169 25.52 -5.06 9.44
N PHE A 170 26.14 -5.95 8.69
CA PHE A 170 25.45 -7.01 7.95
C PHE A 170 25.97 -8.37 8.43
N LEU A 171 25.13 -9.09 9.15
CA LEU A 171 25.44 -10.40 9.73
C LEU A 171 24.72 -11.47 8.90
N LEU A 172 25.48 -12.33 8.24
CA LEU A 172 24.95 -13.39 7.39
C LEU A 172 25.26 -14.76 7.94
N SER A 173 24.24 -15.51 8.34
CA SER A 173 24.32 -16.96 8.57
C SER A 173 24.02 -17.65 7.24
N CYS A 174 24.99 -18.38 6.72
CA CYS A 174 24.94 -19.04 5.42
C CYS A 174 25.32 -20.50 5.54
N PHE A 175 24.83 -21.35 4.67
CA PHE A 175 25.23 -22.76 4.65
C PHE A 175 26.63 -22.93 4.05
N SER A 176 27.41 -23.87 4.61
CA SER A 176 28.83 -24.09 4.28
C SER A 176 29.07 -24.39 2.80
N GLN A 177 28.12 -25.04 2.12
CA GLN A 177 28.18 -25.32 0.68
C GLN A 177 28.27 -24.06 -0.19
N TYR A 178 27.84 -22.89 0.33
CA TYR A 178 27.88 -21.62 -0.41
C TYR A 178 29.10 -20.74 -0.03
N ARG A 179 30.07 -21.26 0.75
CA ARG A 179 31.25 -20.50 1.17
C ARG A 179 32.01 -19.86 0.02
N GLY A 180 32.32 -20.63 -1.01
CA GLY A 180 33.04 -20.10 -2.19
C GLY A 180 32.32 -18.98 -2.90
N GLN A 181 30.98 -19.04 -2.94
CA GLN A 181 30.15 -17.99 -3.53
C GLN A 181 30.15 -16.71 -2.69
N VAL A 182 30.12 -16.84 -1.36
CA VAL A 182 30.22 -15.70 -0.44
C VAL A 182 31.59 -15.03 -0.56
N GLU A 183 32.68 -15.80 -0.64
CA GLU A 183 34.01 -15.28 -0.81
C GLU A 183 34.21 -14.57 -2.13
N PHE A 184 33.68 -15.12 -3.23
CA PHE A 184 33.63 -14.46 -4.54
C PHE A 184 32.88 -13.13 -4.47
N ASN A 185 31.68 -13.12 -3.91
CA ASN A 185 30.86 -11.92 -3.79
C ASN A 185 31.56 -10.82 -2.97
N ASN A 186 32.25 -11.20 -1.90
CA ASN A 186 33.02 -10.25 -1.08
C ASN A 186 34.16 -9.61 -1.86
N LYS A 187 34.89 -10.38 -2.62
CA LYS A 187 36.00 -9.89 -3.44
C LYS A 187 35.49 -8.97 -4.56
N GLU A 188 34.44 -9.36 -5.23
CA GLU A 188 33.93 -8.67 -6.41
C GLU A 188 33.17 -7.39 -6.06
N TYR A 189 32.27 -7.44 -5.09
CA TYR A 189 31.31 -6.34 -4.85
C TYR A 189 31.57 -5.54 -3.58
N PHE A 190 32.34 -6.09 -2.60
CA PHE A 190 32.44 -5.51 -1.27
C PHE A 190 33.87 -5.28 -0.77
N ALA A 191 34.87 -5.52 -1.59
CA ALA A 191 36.30 -5.38 -1.21
C ALA A 191 36.67 -3.98 -0.70
N HIS A 192 36.02 -2.95 -1.22
CA HIS A 192 36.28 -1.54 -0.91
C HIS A 192 35.59 -1.03 0.36
N GLN A 193 34.87 -1.89 1.07
CA GLN A 193 34.16 -1.49 2.29
C GLN A 193 35.13 -1.26 3.46
N PRO A 194 34.85 -0.25 4.34
CA PRO A 194 35.63 -0.06 5.56
C PRO A 194 35.66 -1.34 6.41
N GLU A 195 36.81 -1.67 6.97
CA GLU A 195 37.02 -2.94 7.73
C GLU A 195 35.94 -3.15 8.80
N ARG A 196 35.64 -2.11 9.59
CA ARG A 196 34.60 -2.15 10.65
C ARG A 196 33.20 -2.46 10.17
N LEU A 197 32.92 -2.19 8.88
CA LEU A 197 31.60 -2.37 8.27
C LEU A 197 31.57 -3.51 7.26
N LYS A 198 32.65 -4.28 7.15
CA LYS A 198 32.64 -5.49 6.36
C LYS A 198 31.56 -6.45 6.84
N ARG A 199 30.98 -7.16 5.88
CA ARG A 199 29.97 -8.16 6.17
C ARG A 199 30.59 -9.28 7.01
N LYS A 200 29.88 -9.69 8.07
CA LYS A 200 30.29 -10.80 8.92
C LYS A 200 29.52 -12.05 8.52
N TYR A 201 30.21 -13.17 8.45
CA TYR A 201 29.66 -14.44 7.99
C TYR A 201 29.82 -15.51 9.04
N ARG A 202 28.82 -16.38 9.13
CA ARG A 202 28.83 -17.60 9.88
C ARG A 202 28.33 -18.71 8.97
N TYR A 203 29.08 -19.81 8.89
CA TYR A 203 28.70 -20.96 8.08
C TYR A 203 28.07 -22.03 8.96
N VAL A 204 26.94 -22.55 8.49
CA VAL A 204 26.18 -23.62 9.17
C VAL A 204 26.32 -24.89 8.34
N GLU A 205 26.76 -25.95 8.98
CA GLU A 205 26.87 -27.27 8.35
C GLU A 205 25.47 -27.88 8.25
N THR A 206 24.98 -28.03 7.04
CA THR A 206 23.68 -28.67 6.75
C THR A 206 23.57 -29.01 5.27
N GLU A 207 22.78 -30.03 4.97
CA GLU A 207 22.44 -30.43 3.60
C GLU A 207 21.17 -29.75 3.07
N LEU A 208 20.59 -28.85 3.85
CA LEU A 208 19.38 -28.12 3.43
C LEU A 208 19.66 -27.29 2.17
N ASN A 209 18.90 -27.60 1.11
CA ASN A 209 18.84 -26.77 -0.08
C ASN A 209 17.45 -26.11 -0.11
N SER A 210 17.39 -24.83 0.16
CA SER A 210 16.15 -24.07 0.19
C SER A 210 16.34 -22.75 -0.56
N PRO A 211 15.41 -22.34 -1.41
CA PRO A 211 15.48 -21.05 -2.11
C PRO A 211 15.17 -19.84 -1.24
N LEU A 212 15.16 -20.03 0.07
CA LEU A 212 14.67 -19.07 1.04
C LEU A 212 15.77 -18.19 1.60
N GLN A 213 15.52 -16.89 1.66
CA GLN A 213 16.29 -15.94 2.45
C GLN A 213 15.39 -15.23 3.44
N ILE A 214 15.83 -15.15 4.70
CA ILE A 214 15.15 -14.41 5.76
C ILE A 214 16.05 -13.26 6.19
N GLN A 215 15.53 -12.05 6.17
CA GLN A 215 16.21 -10.85 6.65
C GLN A 215 15.43 -10.27 7.83
N VAL A 216 16.12 -10.03 8.94
CA VAL A 216 15.53 -9.43 10.13
C VAL A 216 16.04 -8.00 10.27
N TRP A 217 15.11 -7.08 10.17
CA TRP A 217 15.28 -5.64 10.23
C TRP A 217 14.72 -5.05 11.52
N PHE A 218 14.92 -3.76 11.73
CA PHE A 218 14.22 -3.05 12.79
C PHE A 218 12.72 -3.00 12.48
N GLY A 219 11.92 -3.69 13.31
CA GLY A 219 10.47 -3.74 13.17
C GLY A 219 9.91 -4.63 12.04
N HIS A 220 10.77 -5.25 11.21
CA HIS A 220 10.34 -6.00 10.05
C HIS A 220 11.09 -7.32 9.87
N VAL A 221 10.40 -8.31 9.31
CA VAL A 221 11.01 -9.52 8.73
C VAL A 221 10.70 -9.55 7.25
N LEU A 222 11.72 -9.75 6.43
CA LEU A 222 11.57 -9.95 5.00
C LEU A 222 11.95 -11.38 4.63
N ILE A 223 11.01 -12.13 4.09
CA ILE A 223 11.20 -13.48 3.56
C ILE A 223 11.23 -13.38 2.03
N SER A 224 12.30 -13.86 1.41
CA SER A 224 12.47 -13.83 -0.04
C SER A 224 12.66 -15.23 -0.61
N ILE A 225 11.93 -15.54 -1.69
CA ILE A 225 12.00 -16.76 -2.47
C ILE A 225 12.47 -16.36 -3.87
N PHE A 226 13.72 -16.73 -4.22
CA PHE A 226 14.34 -16.29 -5.48
C PHE A 226 14.18 -17.29 -6.62
N ASP A 227 13.88 -18.55 -6.34
CA ASP A 227 13.72 -19.61 -7.37
C ASP A 227 12.39 -19.54 -8.13
N SER A 228 11.50 -18.62 -7.74
CA SER A 228 10.28 -18.32 -8.49
C SER A 228 10.51 -17.24 -9.54
N TYR A 229 9.81 -17.30 -10.65
CA TYR A 229 9.82 -16.22 -11.65
C TYR A 229 8.39 -15.70 -11.86
N PRO A 230 8.11 -14.43 -11.48
CA PRO A 230 9.01 -13.50 -10.76
C PRO A 230 9.30 -13.94 -9.32
N SER A 231 10.44 -13.51 -8.75
CA SER A 231 10.78 -13.74 -7.34
C SER A 231 9.71 -13.17 -6.40
N ILE A 232 9.51 -13.82 -5.25
CA ILE A 232 8.47 -13.43 -4.28
C ILE A 232 9.13 -12.95 -2.99
N HIS A 233 8.64 -11.82 -2.46
CA HIS A 233 9.15 -11.19 -1.25
C HIS A 233 7.99 -10.84 -0.32
N ILE A 234 8.01 -11.41 0.89
CA ILE A 234 6.98 -11.25 1.92
C ILE A 234 7.54 -10.38 3.03
N LEU A 235 7.00 -9.18 3.20
CA LEU A 235 7.35 -8.27 4.28
C LEU A 235 6.34 -8.43 5.42
N ILE A 236 6.83 -8.69 6.62
CA ILE A 236 6.03 -8.86 7.83
C ILE A 236 6.42 -7.76 8.82
N GLU A 237 5.45 -6.97 9.26
CA GLU A 237 5.59 -5.95 10.30
C GLU A 237 4.85 -6.44 11.55
N ASP A 238 5.61 -7.04 12.49
CA ASP A 238 5.10 -7.52 13.79
C ASP A 238 6.27 -7.71 14.75
N SER A 239 6.23 -7.04 15.90
CA SER A 239 7.32 -7.05 16.88
C SER A 239 7.59 -8.45 17.46
N ARG A 240 6.56 -9.30 17.58
CA ARG A 240 6.68 -10.68 18.12
C ARG A 240 7.41 -11.57 17.12
N ILE A 241 7.07 -11.46 15.82
CA ILE A 241 7.73 -12.20 14.75
C ILE A 241 9.17 -11.73 14.59
N VAL A 242 9.41 -10.41 14.65
CA VAL A 242 10.78 -9.87 14.65
C VAL A 242 11.61 -10.40 15.82
N ALA A 243 11.06 -10.41 17.04
CA ALA A 243 11.74 -10.93 18.22
C ALA A 243 12.04 -12.43 18.09
N ALA A 244 11.08 -13.23 17.63
CA ALA A 244 11.27 -14.66 17.39
C ALA A 244 12.35 -14.94 16.33
N MET A 245 12.33 -14.22 15.21
CA MET A 245 13.33 -14.40 14.16
C MET A 245 14.72 -13.91 14.57
N LYS A 246 14.82 -12.87 15.40
CA LYS A 246 16.10 -12.48 16.02
C LYS A 246 16.65 -13.59 16.91
N ALA A 247 15.82 -14.16 17.79
CA ALA A 247 16.22 -15.26 18.66
C ALA A 247 16.68 -16.49 17.85
N TYR A 248 15.94 -16.83 16.79
CA TYR A 248 16.30 -17.91 15.88
C TYR A 248 17.64 -17.65 15.19
N PHE A 249 17.87 -16.43 14.69
CA PHE A 249 19.15 -16.04 14.12
C PHE A 249 20.29 -16.18 15.14
N GLU A 250 20.10 -15.73 16.38
CA GLU A 250 21.13 -15.81 17.42
C GLU A 250 21.51 -17.26 17.76
N ILE A 251 20.55 -18.20 17.73
CA ILE A 251 20.83 -19.64 17.88
C ILE A 251 21.77 -20.11 16.77
N LEU A 252 21.44 -19.80 15.51
CA LEU A 252 22.27 -20.17 14.36
C LEU A 252 23.62 -19.47 14.39
N TRP A 253 23.67 -18.23 14.88
CA TRP A 253 24.88 -17.42 14.94
C TRP A 253 25.85 -17.90 16.04
N ARG A 254 25.33 -18.39 17.17
CA ARG A 254 26.13 -18.85 18.31
C ARG A 254 26.39 -20.35 18.31
N GLY A 255 25.50 -21.14 17.75
CA GLY A 255 25.48 -22.60 17.88
C GLY A 255 26.61 -23.36 17.18
N ASN A 256 27.40 -22.70 16.35
CA ASN A 256 28.57 -23.29 15.66
C ASN A 256 29.87 -22.70 16.23
N LYS A 257 30.24 -23.15 17.43
CA LYS A 257 31.59 -22.98 17.96
C LYS A 257 32.46 -24.16 17.58
#